data_c91096f970a89811ac8619631783fa12
#
_entry.id   c91096f970a89811ac8619631783fa12
#
_cell.length_a   1.000
_cell.length_b   1.000
_cell.length_c   1.000
_cell.angle_alpha   90.00
_cell.angle_beta   90.00
_cell.angle_gamma   90.00
#
_symmetry.space_group_name_H-M   'P 1'
#
loop_
_entity.id
_entity.type
_entity.pdbx_description
1 polymer ?
#
loop_
_entity_poly.entity_id
_entity_poly.type
_entity_poly.pdbx_seq_one_letter_code
_entity_poly.pdbx_strand_id
1 'polypeptide(L)'
;FSQRQARQPESCSKCHLGPDHPQREVYEESKHGNTYYTNQDKMNLAADRWVVGVDYSVAPTCATCHMSATQAQAITHDVGQRISWTLRPAVSVMKDEWERKRANMKDVCTNCHGAHWVDGHYWQFDGLVQLYNVKFAQPAGQIMEIIRRNELMEHPADFANEIEWIYWELWHHEGRRARHGASMMGPDYTWWHGIYEVGKHFYIEF
;
A
#
# COMPACT_ATOMS: atom_id res chain seq x y z
N PHE A 1 -11.39 -16.76 -18.52
CA PHE A 1 -10.12 -16.12 -18.12
C PHE A 1 -9.25 -15.92 -19.34
N SER A 2 -8.66 -14.73 -19.45
CA SER A 2 -7.71 -14.41 -20.52
C SER A 2 -6.49 -13.72 -19.94
N GLN A 3 -5.36 -13.78 -20.65
CA GLN A 3 -4.14 -13.04 -20.27
C GLN A 3 -4.43 -11.54 -20.12
N ARG A 4 -5.20 -10.98 -21.05
CA ARG A 4 -5.62 -9.58 -20.99
C ARG A 4 -6.30 -9.27 -19.68
N GLN A 5 -7.30 -10.05 -19.27
CA GLN A 5 -8.04 -9.85 -18.04
C GLN A 5 -7.14 -9.94 -16.80
N ALA A 6 -6.23 -10.93 -16.75
CA ALA A 6 -5.30 -11.10 -15.63
C ALA A 6 -4.34 -9.91 -15.44
N ARG A 7 -4.04 -9.17 -16.50
CA ARG A 7 -3.13 -8.01 -16.51
C ARG A 7 -3.81 -6.68 -16.20
N GLN A 8 -5.14 -6.64 -16.26
CA GLN A 8 -5.91 -5.42 -15.99
C GLN A 8 -6.06 -5.19 -14.48
N PRO A 9 -5.95 -3.94 -14.01
CA PRO A 9 -6.16 -3.57 -12.60
C PRO A 9 -7.52 -4.00 -12.06
N GLU A 10 -8.55 -4.00 -12.91
CA GLU A 10 -9.93 -4.37 -12.58
C GLU A 10 -10.07 -5.80 -12.05
N SER A 11 -9.11 -6.67 -12.34
CA SER A 11 -9.12 -8.05 -11.81
C SER A 11 -8.77 -8.10 -10.33
N CYS A 12 -7.83 -7.27 -9.89
CA CYS A 12 -7.40 -7.18 -8.49
C CYS A 12 -8.34 -6.29 -7.67
N SER A 13 -8.80 -5.20 -8.27
CA SER A 13 -9.60 -4.16 -7.64
C SER A 13 -11.03 -4.58 -7.26
N LYS A 14 -11.44 -5.80 -7.61
CA LYS A 14 -12.70 -6.38 -7.10
C LYS A 14 -12.64 -6.75 -5.60
N CYS A 15 -11.43 -6.97 -5.09
CA CYS A 15 -11.20 -7.32 -3.70
C CYS A 15 -10.28 -6.30 -2.99
N HIS A 16 -9.41 -5.62 -3.73
CA HIS A 16 -8.49 -4.62 -3.21
C HIS A 16 -9.07 -3.21 -3.34
N LEU A 17 -10.11 -2.92 -2.55
CA LEU A 17 -10.83 -1.64 -2.51
C LEU A 17 -11.44 -1.43 -1.12
N GLY A 18 -11.81 -0.20 -0.82
CA GLY A 18 -12.53 0.15 0.40
C GLY A 18 -11.67 0.83 1.46
N PRO A 19 -12.24 1.12 2.63
CA PRO A 19 -11.66 2.06 3.58
C PRO A 19 -10.35 1.59 4.21
N ASP A 20 -10.13 0.29 4.31
CA ASP A 20 -8.98 -0.31 5.01
C ASP A 20 -7.90 -0.90 4.09
N HIS A 21 -8.21 -1.07 2.81
CA HIS A 21 -7.26 -1.57 1.80
C HIS A 21 -7.54 -0.96 0.42
N PRO A 22 -7.38 0.37 0.29
CA PRO A 22 -7.83 1.18 -0.85
C PRO A 22 -6.87 1.12 -2.03
N GLN A 23 -6.33 -0.07 -2.38
CA GLN A 23 -5.32 -0.16 -3.44
C GLN A 23 -5.89 0.28 -4.80
N ARG A 24 -7.18 -0.01 -5.06
CA ARG A 24 -7.85 0.46 -6.26
C ARG A 24 -7.87 1.97 -6.33
N GLU A 25 -8.39 2.61 -5.30
CA GLU A 25 -8.58 4.05 -5.21
C GLU A 25 -7.23 4.77 -5.30
N VAL A 26 -6.23 4.29 -4.56
CA VAL A 26 -4.85 4.81 -4.61
C VAL A 26 -4.26 4.67 -6.02
N TYR A 27 -4.48 3.54 -6.69
CA TYR A 27 -3.98 3.34 -8.05
C TYR A 27 -4.68 4.28 -9.04
N GLU A 28 -6.00 4.41 -8.96
CA GLU A 28 -6.80 5.25 -9.86
C GLU A 28 -6.40 6.74 -9.78
N GLU A 29 -6.06 7.26 -8.60
CA GLU A 29 -5.56 8.64 -8.46
C GLU A 29 -4.08 8.81 -8.81
N SER A 30 -3.29 7.74 -8.78
CA SER A 30 -1.86 7.79 -9.06
C SER A 30 -1.57 8.16 -10.53
N LYS A 31 -0.36 8.67 -10.79
CA LYS A 31 0.08 8.91 -12.17
C LYS A 31 0.13 7.62 -12.99
N HIS A 32 0.40 6.48 -12.37
CA HIS A 32 0.39 5.18 -13.03
C HIS A 32 -1.02 4.81 -13.50
N GLY A 33 -2.02 4.91 -12.64
CA GLY A 33 -3.41 4.64 -13.00
C GLY A 33 -3.94 5.58 -14.07
N ASN A 34 -3.74 6.89 -13.88
CA ASN A 34 -4.14 7.89 -14.89
C ASN A 34 -3.52 7.61 -16.26
N THR A 35 -2.22 7.27 -16.30
CA THR A 35 -1.53 6.96 -17.55
C THR A 35 -2.03 5.64 -18.15
N TYR A 36 -2.31 4.63 -17.34
CA TYR A 36 -2.90 3.38 -17.80
C TYR A 36 -4.26 3.60 -18.47
N TYR A 37 -5.19 4.27 -17.78
CA TYR A 37 -6.55 4.46 -18.28
C TYR A 37 -6.60 5.27 -19.57
N THR A 38 -5.68 6.20 -19.77
CA THR A 38 -5.60 7.02 -20.99
C THR A 38 -4.87 6.35 -22.15
N ASN A 39 -4.17 5.22 -21.92
CA ASN A 39 -3.34 4.58 -22.93
C ASN A 39 -3.47 3.04 -22.96
N GLN A 40 -4.64 2.50 -22.64
CA GLN A 40 -4.84 1.04 -22.56
C GLN A 40 -4.52 0.32 -23.88
N ASP A 41 -4.73 0.98 -25.02
CA ASP A 41 -4.42 0.48 -26.36
C ASP A 41 -2.91 0.22 -26.57
N LYS A 42 -2.04 0.93 -25.85
CA LYS A 42 -0.58 0.80 -25.93
C LYS A 42 0.01 -0.22 -24.96
N MET A 43 -0.82 -0.86 -24.13
CA MET A 43 -0.38 -1.75 -23.04
C MET A 43 -0.09 -3.19 -23.49
N ASN A 44 -0.39 -3.57 -24.72
CA ASN A 44 -0.20 -4.94 -25.24
C ASN A 44 -0.77 -6.04 -24.35
N LEU A 45 -1.91 -5.79 -23.69
CA LEU A 45 -2.46 -6.66 -22.64
C LEU A 45 -2.77 -8.10 -23.11
N ALA A 46 -2.99 -8.30 -24.40
CA ALA A 46 -3.32 -9.60 -24.99
C ALA A 46 -2.10 -10.32 -25.60
N ALA A 47 -0.91 -9.73 -25.56
CA ALA A 47 0.29 -10.33 -26.14
C ALA A 47 0.73 -11.59 -25.38
N ASP A 48 1.29 -12.58 -26.08
CA ASP A 48 1.79 -13.82 -25.45
C ASP A 48 2.92 -13.53 -24.45
N ARG A 49 3.85 -12.66 -24.82
CA ARG A 49 4.89 -12.14 -23.93
C ARG A 49 4.53 -10.73 -23.44
N TRP A 50 4.78 -10.46 -22.17
CA TRP A 50 4.43 -9.17 -21.57
C TRP A 50 5.46 -8.77 -20.49
N VAL A 51 6.60 -8.28 -20.92
CA VAL A 51 7.75 -7.87 -20.09
C VAL A 51 7.81 -6.36 -20.08
N VAL A 52 7.77 -5.77 -18.89
CA VAL A 52 7.86 -4.32 -18.71
C VAL A 52 9.20 -3.78 -19.19
N GLY A 53 9.18 -2.66 -19.89
CA GLY A 53 10.36 -2.05 -20.52
C GLY A 53 10.76 -2.68 -21.85
N VAL A 54 10.16 -3.82 -22.25
CA VAL A 54 10.43 -4.52 -23.51
C VAL A 54 9.19 -4.55 -24.39
N ASP A 55 8.11 -5.14 -23.92
CA ASP A 55 6.89 -5.33 -24.69
C ASP A 55 5.89 -4.18 -24.48
N TYR A 56 6.04 -3.44 -23.40
CA TYR A 56 5.29 -2.22 -23.09
C TYR A 56 6.09 -1.35 -22.08
N SER A 57 5.86 -0.03 -22.10
CA SER A 57 6.55 0.93 -21.22
C SER A 57 5.67 2.13 -20.83
N VAL A 58 4.37 2.06 -21.09
CA VAL A 58 3.46 3.20 -20.92
C VAL A 58 3.12 3.43 -19.45
N ALA A 59 2.66 2.37 -18.79
CA ALA A 59 2.31 2.40 -17.37
C ALA A 59 2.38 1.00 -16.77
N PRO A 60 2.67 0.85 -15.46
CA PRO A 60 2.49 -0.42 -14.77
C PRO A 60 1.03 -0.62 -14.40
N THR A 61 0.60 -1.89 -14.31
CA THR A 61 -0.64 -2.32 -13.65
C THR A 61 -0.33 -3.04 -12.34
N CYS A 62 -1.34 -3.44 -11.59
CA CYS A 62 -1.15 -4.29 -10.39
C CYS A 62 -0.32 -5.55 -10.73
N ALA A 63 -0.65 -6.20 -11.86
CA ALA A 63 0.08 -7.37 -12.33
C ALA A 63 1.54 -7.04 -12.68
N THR A 64 1.84 -5.87 -13.27
CA THR A 64 3.21 -5.45 -13.57
C THR A 64 4.06 -5.42 -12.30
N CYS A 65 3.57 -4.75 -11.26
CA CYS A 65 4.32 -4.57 -10.01
C CYS A 65 4.44 -5.86 -9.21
N HIS A 66 3.39 -6.68 -9.15
CA HIS A 66 3.32 -7.79 -8.22
C HIS A 66 3.59 -9.18 -8.81
N MET A 67 3.41 -9.37 -10.11
CA MET A 67 3.37 -10.71 -10.69
C MET A 67 4.15 -10.88 -11.99
N SER A 68 4.24 -9.85 -12.84
CA SER A 68 4.75 -9.98 -14.20
C SER A 68 6.27 -10.12 -14.27
N ALA A 69 6.74 -10.67 -15.38
CA ALA A 69 8.16 -10.77 -15.69
C ALA A 69 8.78 -9.38 -15.91
N THR A 70 10.05 -9.26 -15.54
CA THR A 70 11.00 -8.25 -16.02
C THR A 70 12.06 -8.95 -16.88
N GLN A 71 13.09 -8.23 -17.30
CA GLN A 71 14.24 -8.87 -17.95
C GLN A 71 15.02 -9.77 -16.98
N ALA A 72 14.98 -9.48 -15.67
CA ALA A 72 15.71 -10.20 -14.64
C ALA A 72 14.86 -11.19 -13.82
N GLN A 73 13.53 -11.04 -13.85
CA GLN A 73 12.62 -11.85 -13.02
C GLN A 73 11.57 -12.58 -13.87
N ALA A 74 11.31 -13.84 -13.55
CA ALA A 74 10.20 -14.61 -14.11
C ALA A 74 8.84 -14.13 -13.57
N ILE A 75 7.76 -14.54 -14.23
CA ILE A 75 6.39 -14.42 -13.71
C ILE A 75 6.27 -15.15 -12.38
N THR A 76 5.55 -14.57 -11.43
CA THR A 76 5.24 -15.18 -10.15
C THR A 76 3.76 -15.07 -9.82
N HIS A 77 3.22 -16.06 -9.08
CA HIS A 77 1.90 -15.97 -8.45
C HIS A 77 1.99 -15.61 -6.96
N ASP A 78 3.20 -15.50 -6.41
CA ASP A 78 3.42 -14.96 -5.07
C ASP A 78 3.42 -13.43 -5.12
N VAL A 79 2.26 -12.82 -4.90
CA VAL A 79 2.07 -11.36 -4.86
C VAL A 79 2.85 -10.68 -3.75
N GLY A 80 3.28 -11.44 -2.73
CA GLY A 80 4.09 -10.96 -1.61
C GLY A 80 5.59 -10.86 -1.90
N GLN A 81 6.06 -11.45 -3.01
CA GLN A 81 7.49 -11.58 -3.34
C GLN A 81 8.22 -10.25 -3.53
N ARG A 82 7.48 -9.16 -3.74
CA ARG A 82 8.00 -7.80 -3.98
C ARG A 82 7.54 -6.79 -2.92
N ILE A 83 6.97 -7.25 -1.79
CA ILE A 83 6.45 -6.39 -0.72
C ILE A 83 7.36 -6.47 0.50
N SER A 84 8.01 -5.36 0.85
CA SER A 84 9.01 -5.28 1.94
C SER A 84 8.45 -4.95 3.32
N TRP A 85 7.29 -4.30 3.41
CA TRP A 85 6.64 -3.95 4.67
C TRP A 85 5.35 -4.76 4.92
N THR A 86 5.00 -4.97 6.19
CA THR A 86 3.63 -5.29 6.59
C THR A 86 2.86 -3.99 6.72
N LEU A 87 1.75 -3.81 5.99
CA LEU A 87 0.94 -2.57 6.05
C LEU A 87 -0.44 -2.76 6.66
N ARG A 88 -0.81 -4.01 6.99
CA ARG A 88 -2.11 -4.33 7.61
C ARG A 88 -2.14 -4.19 9.13
N PRO A 89 -1.11 -4.59 9.89
CA PRO A 89 -1.11 -4.46 11.36
C PRO A 89 -1.16 -3.00 11.80
N ALA A 90 -1.56 -2.77 13.05
CA ALA A 90 -1.54 -1.45 13.68
C ALA A 90 -0.14 -0.82 13.61
N VAL A 91 0.89 -1.59 13.93
CA VAL A 91 2.31 -1.19 13.77
C VAL A 91 2.91 -1.99 12.61
N SER A 92 3.51 -1.31 11.66
CA SER A 92 4.18 -1.92 10.51
C SER A 92 5.59 -2.37 10.87
N VAL A 93 5.99 -3.52 10.34
CA VAL A 93 7.36 -4.05 10.44
C VAL A 93 7.88 -4.47 9.07
N MET A 94 9.19 -4.49 8.90
CA MET A 94 9.81 -5.10 7.74
C MET A 94 9.49 -6.61 7.73
N LYS A 95 9.20 -7.13 6.54
CA LYS A 95 8.94 -8.56 6.35
C LYS A 95 10.25 -9.34 6.34
N ASP A 96 10.19 -10.64 6.62
CA ASP A 96 11.33 -11.51 6.40
C ASP A 96 11.84 -11.37 4.97
N GLU A 97 13.17 -11.33 4.80
CA GLU A 97 13.86 -11.12 3.52
C GLU A 97 13.43 -9.81 2.79
N TRP A 98 13.12 -8.77 3.53
CA TRP A 98 12.60 -7.51 2.98
C TRP A 98 13.56 -6.87 1.97
N GLU A 99 14.88 -7.00 2.16
CA GLU A 99 15.89 -6.47 1.23
C GLU A 99 15.74 -7.11 -0.15
N ARG A 100 15.63 -8.43 -0.20
CA ARG A 100 15.42 -9.19 -1.45
C ARG A 100 14.08 -8.81 -2.09
N LYS A 101 13.01 -8.75 -1.31
CA LYS A 101 11.67 -8.35 -1.78
C LYS A 101 11.67 -6.94 -2.33
N ARG A 102 12.37 -6.02 -1.67
CA ARG A 102 12.54 -4.64 -2.12
C ARG A 102 13.38 -4.55 -3.39
N ALA A 103 14.48 -5.30 -3.47
CA ALA A 103 15.29 -5.37 -4.67
C ALA A 103 14.47 -5.87 -5.88
N ASN A 104 13.61 -6.87 -5.68
CA ASN A 104 12.71 -7.37 -6.71
C ASN A 104 11.71 -6.30 -7.19
N MET A 105 11.16 -5.47 -6.29
CA MET A 105 10.27 -4.38 -6.71
C MET A 105 11.05 -3.24 -7.38
N LYS A 106 12.24 -2.89 -6.87
CA LYS A 106 13.09 -1.88 -7.51
C LYS A 106 13.48 -2.27 -8.93
N ASP A 107 13.73 -3.55 -9.19
CA ASP A 107 13.98 -4.05 -10.55
C ASP A 107 12.78 -3.77 -11.47
N VAL A 108 11.54 -3.97 -11.01
CA VAL A 108 10.37 -3.56 -11.79
C VAL A 108 10.37 -2.06 -12.08
N CYS A 109 10.60 -1.24 -11.07
CA CYS A 109 10.58 0.23 -11.19
C CYS A 109 11.64 0.75 -12.17
N THR A 110 12.85 0.17 -12.13
CA THR A 110 14.00 0.62 -12.93
C THR A 110 13.88 0.30 -14.42
N ASN A 111 12.87 -0.46 -14.85
CA ASN A 111 12.56 -0.60 -16.28
C ASN A 111 12.00 0.70 -16.90
N CYS A 112 11.55 1.66 -16.08
CA CYS A 112 11.01 2.94 -16.55
C CYS A 112 11.64 4.15 -15.84
N HIS A 113 12.12 3.99 -14.61
CA HIS A 113 12.65 5.07 -13.77
C HIS A 113 14.13 4.89 -13.48
N GLY A 114 14.86 6.00 -13.34
CA GLY A 114 16.25 5.96 -12.89
C GLY A 114 16.39 5.46 -11.45
N ALA A 115 17.45 4.70 -11.15
CA ALA A 115 17.66 4.08 -9.83
C ALA A 115 17.62 5.10 -8.67
N HIS A 116 18.23 6.26 -8.84
CA HIS A 116 18.23 7.33 -7.83
C HIS A 116 16.82 7.81 -7.47
N TRP A 117 15.93 7.93 -8.46
CA TRP A 117 14.53 8.30 -8.24
C TRP A 117 13.79 7.20 -7.46
N VAL A 118 14.03 5.93 -7.82
CA VAL A 118 13.44 4.76 -7.12
C VAL A 118 13.92 4.69 -5.67
N ASP A 119 15.20 4.95 -5.42
CA ASP A 119 15.76 5.01 -4.07
C ASP A 119 15.13 6.14 -3.24
N GLY A 120 14.92 7.32 -3.85
CA GLY A 120 14.24 8.45 -3.25
C GLY A 120 12.79 8.14 -2.86
N HIS A 121 12.06 7.40 -3.71
CA HIS A 121 10.71 6.93 -3.38
C HIS A 121 10.72 6.02 -2.13
N TYR A 122 11.62 5.04 -2.08
CA TYR A 122 11.70 4.16 -0.93
C TYR A 122 12.13 4.87 0.36
N TRP A 123 13.01 5.87 0.25
CA TRP A 123 13.38 6.69 1.40
C TRP A 123 12.16 7.44 1.98
N GLN A 124 11.33 8.04 1.12
CA GLN A 124 10.10 8.72 1.53
C GLN A 124 9.07 7.74 2.10
N PHE A 125 8.87 6.60 1.44
CA PHE A 125 7.95 5.56 1.90
C PHE A 125 8.34 5.01 3.28
N ASP A 126 9.60 4.64 3.47
CA ASP A 126 10.11 4.17 4.77
C ASP A 126 9.96 5.24 5.85
N GLY A 127 10.28 6.49 5.52
CA GLY A 127 10.14 7.63 6.42
C GLY A 127 8.69 7.84 6.87
N LEU A 128 7.73 7.72 5.97
CA LEU A 128 6.31 7.84 6.31
C LEU A 128 5.83 6.68 7.18
N VAL A 129 6.21 5.43 6.88
CA VAL A 129 5.85 4.28 7.71
C VAL A 129 6.42 4.42 9.11
N GLN A 130 7.67 4.87 9.25
CA GLN A 130 8.30 5.13 10.55
C GLN A 130 7.63 6.29 11.29
N LEU A 131 7.31 7.38 10.59
CA LEU A 131 6.57 8.51 11.17
C LEU A 131 5.24 8.03 11.76
N TYR A 132 4.47 7.28 10.98
CA TYR A 132 3.19 6.72 11.43
C TYR A 132 3.37 5.79 12.65
N ASN A 133 4.31 4.86 12.60
CA ASN A 133 4.58 3.94 13.69
C ASN A 133 4.90 4.67 14.99
N VAL A 134 5.86 5.61 14.95
CA VAL A 134 6.42 6.26 16.15
C VAL A 134 5.49 7.33 16.70
N LYS A 135 4.83 8.09 15.81
CA LYS A 135 4.00 9.24 16.25
C LYS A 135 2.57 8.86 16.61
N PHE A 136 2.04 7.79 16.04
CA PHE A 136 0.63 7.46 16.17
C PHE A 136 0.39 6.02 16.64
N ALA A 137 0.83 5.02 15.88
CA ALA A 137 0.44 3.64 16.12
C ALA A 137 0.93 3.08 17.47
N GLN A 138 2.21 3.30 17.78
CA GLN A 138 2.77 2.85 19.07
C GLN A 138 2.18 3.61 20.27
N PRO A 139 2.10 4.96 20.29
CA PRO A 139 1.45 5.68 21.36
C PRO A 139 -0.02 5.30 21.55
N ALA A 140 -0.80 5.18 20.48
CA ALA A 140 -2.19 4.75 20.57
C ALA A 140 -2.33 3.35 21.16
N GLY A 141 -1.49 2.41 20.73
CA GLY A 141 -1.44 1.06 21.30
C GLY A 141 -1.11 1.06 22.79
N GLN A 142 -0.16 1.89 23.23
CA GLN A 142 0.21 2.06 24.65
C GLN A 142 -0.94 2.64 25.47
N ILE A 143 -1.65 3.63 24.95
CA ILE A 143 -2.83 4.20 25.62
C ILE A 143 -3.90 3.11 25.81
N MET A 144 -4.22 2.35 24.75
CA MET A 144 -5.19 1.24 24.84
C MET A 144 -4.77 0.16 25.84
N GLU A 145 -3.47 -0.13 25.92
CA GLU A 145 -2.93 -1.06 26.94
C GLU A 145 -3.13 -0.54 28.36
N ILE A 146 -2.87 0.75 28.59
CA ILE A 146 -3.09 1.40 29.90
C ILE A 146 -4.57 1.34 30.28
N ILE A 147 -5.47 1.68 29.36
CA ILE A 147 -6.91 1.66 29.57
C ILE A 147 -7.38 0.25 29.98
N ARG A 148 -6.97 -0.77 29.23
CA ARG A 148 -7.34 -2.16 29.52
C ARG A 148 -6.76 -2.66 30.86
N ARG A 149 -5.49 -2.39 31.10
CA ARG A 149 -4.82 -2.84 32.33
C ARG A 149 -5.37 -2.22 33.61
N ASN A 150 -5.89 -0.99 33.53
CA ASN A 150 -6.48 -0.29 34.66
C ASN A 150 -8.02 -0.42 34.70
N GLU A 151 -8.60 -1.29 33.91
CA GLU A 151 -10.06 -1.57 33.87
C GLU A 151 -10.91 -0.29 33.67
N LEU A 152 -10.42 0.63 32.82
CA LEU A 152 -11.09 1.92 32.56
C LEU A 152 -12.17 1.83 31.47
N MET A 153 -12.43 0.64 30.93
CA MET A 153 -13.53 0.42 29.98
C MET A 153 -14.89 0.44 30.71
N GLU A 154 -15.86 1.15 30.18
CA GLU A 154 -17.22 1.20 30.73
C GLU A 154 -17.96 -0.13 30.58
N HIS A 155 -17.68 -0.83 29.47
CA HIS A 155 -18.27 -2.11 29.14
C HIS A 155 -17.20 -3.18 28.86
N PRO A 156 -17.40 -4.42 29.36
CA PRO A 156 -16.39 -5.47 29.23
C PRO A 156 -16.39 -6.16 27.84
N ALA A 157 -17.41 -5.98 27.02
CA ALA A 157 -17.50 -6.60 25.71
C ALA A 157 -16.65 -5.85 24.68
N ASP A 158 -15.97 -6.56 23.77
CA ASP A 158 -15.19 -5.97 22.69
C ASP A 158 -16.06 -5.06 21.82
N PHE A 159 -15.51 -3.91 21.46
CA PHE A 159 -16.19 -2.86 20.67
C PHE A 159 -17.48 -2.29 21.28
N ALA A 160 -17.67 -2.45 22.58
CA ALA A 160 -18.78 -1.84 23.32
C ALA A 160 -18.46 -0.41 23.82
N ASN A 161 -17.19 0.02 23.70
CA ASN A 161 -16.73 1.34 24.12
C ASN A 161 -16.31 2.17 22.91
N GLU A 162 -16.64 3.46 22.92
CA GLU A 162 -16.33 4.39 21.83
C GLU A 162 -14.84 4.44 21.51
N ILE A 163 -13.98 4.46 22.52
CA ILE A 163 -12.51 4.50 22.37
C ILE A 163 -11.95 3.33 21.56
N GLU A 164 -12.59 2.16 21.58
CA GLU A 164 -12.16 1.00 20.81
C GLU A 164 -12.41 1.21 19.31
N TRP A 165 -13.51 1.86 18.94
CA TRP A 165 -13.83 2.23 17.57
C TRP A 165 -12.89 3.30 17.05
N ILE A 166 -12.64 4.36 17.83
CA ILE A 166 -11.69 5.42 17.46
C ILE A 166 -10.30 4.83 17.25
N TYR A 167 -9.83 3.97 18.16
CA TYR A 167 -8.55 3.27 18.01
C TYR A 167 -8.53 2.39 16.75
N TRP A 168 -9.60 1.63 16.51
CA TRP A 168 -9.68 0.74 15.36
C TRP A 168 -9.66 1.52 14.05
N GLU A 169 -10.42 2.58 13.91
CA GLU A 169 -10.42 3.43 12.72
C GLU A 169 -9.05 4.08 12.47
N LEU A 170 -8.42 4.60 13.51
CA LEU A 170 -7.11 5.24 13.43
C LEU A 170 -6.06 4.34 12.76
N TRP A 171 -5.96 3.08 13.17
CA TRP A 171 -4.94 2.21 12.58
C TRP A 171 -5.44 1.38 11.40
N HIS A 172 -6.72 0.97 11.42
CA HIS A 172 -7.30 0.06 10.44
C HIS A 172 -7.74 0.79 9.16
N HIS A 173 -8.28 1.99 9.27
CA HIS A 173 -8.69 2.82 8.13
C HIS A 173 -7.61 3.83 7.76
N GLU A 174 -7.47 4.92 8.52
CA GLU A 174 -6.61 6.04 8.15
C GLU A 174 -5.12 5.64 8.09
N GLY A 175 -4.66 4.91 9.09
CA GLY A 175 -3.27 4.45 9.13
C GLY A 175 -2.91 3.50 7.99
N ARG A 176 -3.84 2.65 7.54
CA ARG A 176 -3.64 1.83 6.34
C ARG A 176 -3.68 2.66 5.07
N ARG A 177 -4.60 3.63 4.95
CA ARG A 177 -4.66 4.56 3.82
C ARG A 177 -3.34 5.29 3.65
N ALA A 178 -2.80 5.88 4.72
CA ALA A 178 -1.52 6.58 4.70
C ALA A 178 -0.39 5.71 4.15
N ARG A 179 -0.26 4.49 4.66
CA ARG A 179 0.82 3.57 4.31
C ARG A 179 0.65 2.96 2.92
N HIS A 180 -0.57 2.59 2.52
CA HIS A 180 -0.86 2.13 1.16
C HIS A 180 -0.69 3.27 0.14
N GLY A 181 -1.17 4.48 0.45
CA GLY A 181 -0.97 5.66 -0.38
C GLY A 181 0.51 5.92 -0.64
N ALA A 182 1.34 5.92 0.41
CA ALA A 182 2.78 6.11 0.27
C ALA A 182 3.46 5.00 -0.53
N SER A 183 3.07 3.74 -0.32
CA SER A 183 3.65 2.60 -1.03
C SER A 183 3.35 2.60 -2.54
N MET A 184 2.23 3.18 -2.94
CA MET A 184 1.70 3.17 -4.31
C MET A 184 1.67 4.56 -4.97
N MET A 185 2.34 5.54 -4.35
CA MET A 185 2.49 6.91 -4.89
C MET A 185 1.15 7.64 -5.11
N GLY A 186 0.20 7.44 -4.19
CA GLY A 186 -1.07 8.17 -4.11
C GLY A 186 -0.98 9.28 -3.05
N PRO A 187 -0.71 10.55 -3.44
CA PRO A 187 -0.45 11.63 -2.47
C PRO A 187 -1.67 12.00 -1.64
N ASP A 188 -2.87 11.94 -2.21
CA ASP A 188 -4.10 12.26 -1.50
C ASP A 188 -4.37 11.26 -0.37
N TYR A 189 -4.30 9.96 -0.67
CA TYR A 189 -4.41 8.89 0.33
C TYR A 189 -3.26 8.87 1.34
N THR A 190 -2.07 9.34 0.94
CA THR A 190 -0.93 9.45 1.85
C THR A 190 -1.14 10.56 2.88
N TRP A 191 -1.50 11.76 2.42
CA TRP A 191 -1.46 12.97 3.23
C TRP A 191 -2.82 13.38 3.74
N TRP A 192 -3.83 13.52 2.87
CA TRP A 192 -5.15 14.02 3.24
C TRP A 192 -5.99 12.94 3.93
N HIS A 193 -6.30 11.84 3.22
CA HIS A 193 -7.07 10.71 3.78
C HIS A 193 -6.24 9.77 4.65
N GLY A 194 -4.97 10.08 4.87
CA GLY A 194 -4.03 9.31 5.66
C GLY A 194 -3.51 10.11 6.86
N ILE A 195 -2.31 10.69 6.74
CA ILE A 195 -1.61 11.30 7.89
C ILE A 195 -2.41 12.45 8.52
N TYR A 196 -3.12 13.27 7.76
CA TYR A 196 -3.96 14.33 8.32
C TYR A 196 -5.09 13.74 9.17
N GLU A 197 -5.83 12.75 8.65
CA GLU A 197 -6.94 12.12 9.38
C GLU A 197 -6.44 11.35 10.59
N VAL A 198 -5.33 10.59 10.47
CA VAL A 198 -4.66 9.94 11.61
C VAL A 198 -4.31 10.96 12.71
N GLY A 199 -3.70 12.09 12.32
CA GLY A 199 -3.32 13.12 13.27
C GLY A 199 -4.52 13.79 13.92
N LYS A 200 -5.57 14.07 13.15
CA LYS A 200 -6.82 14.64 13.64
C LYS A 200 -7.48 13.71 14.68
N HIS A 201 -7.71 12.45 14.33
CA HIS A 201 -8.34 11.48 15.25
C HIS A 201 -7.47 11.25 16.49
N PHE A 202 -6.16 11.09 16.32
CA PHE A 202 -5.25 10.87 17.46
C PHE A 202 -5.22 12.02 18.48
N TYR A 203 -5.23 13.29 18.02
CA TYR A 203 -5.11 14.43 18.94
C TYR A 203 -6.43 15.04 19.41
N ILE A 204 -7.54 14.74 18.73
CA ILE A 204 -8.83 15.37 19.04
C ILE A 204 -9.81 14.36 19.63
N GLU A 205 -9.81 13.12 19.17
CA GLU A 205 -10.84 12.14 19.49
C GLU A 205 -10.31 11.01 20.39
N PHE A 206 -9.04 10.59 20.20
CA PHE A 206 -8.39 9.55 20.97
C PHE A 206 -7.60 10.10 22.15
#